data_5f34711eb582acc3ac77cf9d3070d49c
#
_entry.id   5f34711eb582acc3ac77cf9d3070d49c
#
_cell.length_a   1.000
_cell.length_b   1.000
_cell.length_c   1.000
_cell.angle_alpha   90.00
_cell.angle_beta   90.00
_cell.angle_gamma   90.00
#
_symmetry.space_group_name_H-M   'P 1'
#
loop_
_entity.id
_entity.type
_entity.pdbx_description
1 polymer ?
#
loop_
_entity_poly.entity_id
_entity_poly.type
_entity_poly.pdbx_seq_one_letter_code
_entity_poly.pdbx_strand_id
1 'polypeptide(L)'
;MPSAIETDGLIKIFRNRWSGREVRALDGISLRVEQGSTFGLLGPNGAGKTTFVKILLSCARPTGGRATIFGRDAGDAEARRPIGYLPENHRFPTYMTGRSMLNFYGSLSGMSAPARQERVPELLAGVGLADWGDVRLGKYSKGMLQRVGLAQALMHSPSLLILDEPTDGVDPIGRIQIRGLLHTLEQQGVTIFLNSHLLSEVELFCRDVAIIHRGRVALEGKVKDLTAGSGYRVEAASVPEKVQDALHARARTTGQGNGNVVFVFANREDANEAVDLLRSAHCEIESVARASSTLEQVFVKVVHEQ
;
A
#
# COMPACT_ATOMS: atom_id res chain seq x y z
N MET A 1 20.80 -3.40 -4.24
CA MET A 1 20.74 -2.07 -3.61
C MET A 1 20.74 -2.24 -2.10
N PRO A 2 21.17 -1.26 -1.30
CA PRO A 2 21.08 -1.37 0.15
C PRO A 2 19.61 -1.46 0.59
N SER A 3 19.33 -2.20 1.68
CA SER A 3 17.98 -2.35 2.24
C SER A 3 17.66 -1.23 3.22
N ALA A 4 16.41 -0.73 3.18
CA ALA A 4 15.88 0.15 4.20
C ALA A 4 15.26 -0.65 5.35
N ILE A 5 14.55 -1.75 5.02
CA ILE A 5 14.03 -2.72 5.98
C ILE A 5 14.50 -4.10 5.56
N GLU A 6 14.96 -4.89 6.51
CA GLU A 6 15.29 -6.30 6.29
C GLU A 6 14.87 -7.12 7.51
N THR A 7 14.14 -8.20 7.27
CA THR A 7 13.75 -9.13 8.31
C THR A 7 14.17 -10.54 7.92
N ASP A 8 14.60 -11.33 8.90
CA ASP A 8 15.06 -12.71 8.72
C ASP A 8 14.38 -13.60 9.77
N GLY A 9 13.49 -14.48 9.27
CA GLY A 9 12.78 -15.45 10.09
C GLY A 9 11.99 -14.84 11.25
N LEU A 10 11.38 -13.66 11.07
CA LEU A 10 10.77 -12.90 12.16
C LEU A 10 9.57 -13.61 12.75
N ILE A 11 9.62 -13.91 14.05
CA ILE A 11 8.56 -14.61 14.79
C ILE A 11 8.03 -13.72 15.91
N LYS A 12 6.71 -13.71 16.08
CA LYS A 12 6.06 -13.08 17.23
C LYS A 12 4.95 -13.95 17.76
N ILE A 13 5.10 -14.38 19.03
CA ILE A 13 4.11 -15.11 19.80
C ILE A 13 3.66 -14.23 20.96
N PHE A 14 2.36 -14.02 21.07
CA PHE A 14 1.74 -13.40 22.24
C PHE A 14 1.18 -14.50 23.14
N ARG A 15 1.54 -14.45 24.42
CA ARG A 15 1.01 -15.36 25.45
C ARG A 15 0.07 -14.60 26.37
N ASN A 16 -1.15 -15.07 26.48
CA ASN A 16 -2.07 -14.56 27.47
C ASN A 16 -1.70 -15.18 28.85
N ARG A 17 -1.27 -14.31 29.77
CA ARG A 17 -0.80 -14.77 31.11
C ARG A 17 -1.91 -15.43 31.95
N TRP A 18 -3.19 -15.13 31.67
CA TRP A 18 -4.32 -15.64 32.43
C TRP A 18 -4.88 -16.94 31.85
N SER A 19 -4.96 -17.07 30.56
CA SER A 19 -5.54 -18.24 29.89
C SER A 19 -4.52 -19.23 29.36
N GLY A 20 -3.22 -18.91 29.40
CA GLY A 20 -2.16 -19.71 28.78
C GLY A 20 -2.22 -19.78 27.24
N ARG A 21 -3.22 -19.15 26.63
CA ARG A 21 -3.41 -19.20 25.17
C ARG A 21 -2.29 -18.46 24.46
N GLU A 22 -1.70 -19.12 23.48
CA GLU A 22 -0.70 -18.55 22.59
C GLU A 22 -1.33 -18.13 21.26
N VAL A 23 -0.96 -16.96 20.76
CA VAL A 23 -1.31 -16.49 19.43
C VAL A 23 -0.02 -16.17 18.68
N ARG A 24 0.28 -16.94 17.64
CA ARG A 24 1.41 -16.72 16.76
C ARG A 24 1.00 -15.67 15.71
N ALA A 25 1.39 -14.43 15.94
CA ALA A 25 1.04 -13.31 15.07
C ALA A 25 1.98 -13.19 13.86
N LEU A 26 3.27 -13.58 14.02
CA LEU A 26 4.24 -13.72 12.93
C LEU A 26 4.91 -15.07 13.04
N ASP A 27 5.13 -15.72 11.90
CA ASP A 27 5.63 -17.08 11.80
C ASP A 27 6.72 -17.19 10.71
N GLY A 28 7.89 -16.62 11.00
CA GLY A 28 9.06 -16.73 10.14
C GLY A 28 9.04 -15.76 8.96
N ILE A 29 8.63 -14.49 9.15
CA ILE A 29 8.61 -13.49 8.08
C ILE A 29 10.03 -13.05 7.74
N SER A 30 10.42 -13.26 6.48
CA SER A 30 11.61 -12.70 5.87
C SER A 30 11.17 -11.78 4.72
N LEU A 31 11.48 -10.49 4.82
CA LEU A 31 11.13 -9.46 3.84
C LEU A 31 12.31 -8.50 3.66
N ARG A 32 12.44 -7.97 2.45
CA ARG A 32 13.43 -6.97 2.13
C ARG A 32 12.80 -5.79 1.38
N VAL A 33 12.99 -4.58 1.91
CA VAL A 33 12.56 -3.32 1.28
C VAL A 33 13.79 -2.55 0.86
N GLU A 34 13.91 -2.24 -0.42
CA GLU A 34 15.03 -1.47 -0.96
C GLU A 34 14.92 0.01 -0.56
N GLN A 35 16.10 0.67 -0.40
CA GLN A 35 16.12 2.12 -0.14
C GLN A 35 15.57 2.90 -1.35
N GLY A 36 14.79 3.95 -1.08
CA GLY A 36 14.18 4.79 -2.10
C GLY A 36 13.08 4.11 -2.90
N SER A 37 12.56 2.95 -2.43
CA SER A 37 11.44 2.27 -3.07
C SER A 37 10.12 2.50 -2.34
N THR A 38 9.02 2.21 -3.04
CA THR A 38 7.67 2.15 -2.48
C THR A 38 7.25 0.70 -2.32
N PHE A 39 6.97 0.28 -1.09
CA PHE A 39 6.63 -1.09 -0.73
C PHE A 39 5.28 -1.18 -0.04
N GLY A 40 4.40 -2.04 -0.53
CA GLY A 40 3.09 -2.32 0.04
C GLY A 40 3.07 -3.59 0.87
N LEU A 41 2.56 -3.54 2.10
CA LEU A 41 2.28 -4.71 2.93
C LEU A 41 0.79 -4.95 2.97
N LEU A 42 0.35 -6.07 2.42
CA LEU A 42 -1.05 -6.45 2.27
C LEU A 42 -1.38 -7.68 3.12
N GLY A 43 -2.66 -7.88 3.39
CA GLY A 43 -3.15 -9.07 4.08
C GLY A 43 -4.50 -8.81 4.76
N PRO A 44 -5.27 -9.86 5.05
CA PRO A 44 -6.53 -9.72 5.77
C PRO A 44 -6.32 -9.21 7.20
N ASN A 45 -7.41 -8.85 7.86
CA ASN A 45 -7.36 -8.47 9.28
C ASN A 45 -6.87 -9.65 10.12
N GLY A 46 -5.95 -9.37 11.06
CA GLY A 46 -5.31 -10.41 11.87
C GLY A 46 -4.15 -11.15 11.19
N ALA A 47 -3.79 -10.84 9.96
CA ALA A 47 -2.67 -11.49 9.26
C ALA A 47 -1.28 -11.24 9.88
N GLY A 48 -1.14 -10.23 10.75
CA GLY A 48 0.13 -9.90 11.40
C GLY A 48 0.73 -8.56 11.00
N LYS A 49 0.14 -7.83 10.06
CA LYS A 49 0.66 -6.56 9.52
C LYS A 49 1.02 -5.53 10.60
N THR A 50 0.06 -5.20 11.46
CA THR A 50 0.28 -4.25 12.57
C THR A 50 1.34 -4.75 13.56
N THR A 51 1.45 -6.07 13.77
CA THR A 51 2.49 -6.66 14.61
C THR A 51 3.86 -6.47 13.98
N PHE A 52 3.98 -6.68 12.67
CA PHE A 52 5.19 -6.44 11.91
C PHE A 52 5.65 -4.97 12.04
N VAL A 53 4.76 -4.01 11.78
CA VAL A 53 5.05 -2.58 11.95
C VAL A 53 5.46 -2.25 13.39
N LYS A 54 4.76 -2.78 14.41
CA LYS A 54 5.12 -2.57 15.82
C LYS A 54 6.52 -3.09 16.16
N ILE A 55 7.01 -4.15 15.53
CA ILE A 55 8.38 -4.62 15.74
C ILE A 55 9.39 -3.67 15.09
N LEU A 56 9.14 -3.22 13.85
CA LEU A 56 10.01 -2.22 13.19
C LEU A 56 10.14 -0.94 14.02
N LEU A 57 9.05 -0.50 14.65
CA LEU A 57 9.02 0.67 15.53
C LEU A 57 9.51 0.39 16.96
N SER A 58 9.95 -0.85 17.26
CA SER A 58 10.34 -1.29 18.61
C SER A 58 9.22 -1.15 19.66
N CYS A 59 7.96 -0.99 19.25
CA CYS A 59 6.79 -1.06 20.13
C CYS A 59 6.48 -2.49 20.59
N ALA A 60 7.04 -3.50 19.91
CA ALA A 60 6.97 -4.90 20.29
C ALA A 60 8.32 -5.58 20.01
N ARG A 61 8.77 -6.42 20.94
CA ARG A 61 9.98 -7.25 20.71
C ARG A 61 9.61 -8.51 19.95
N PRO A 62 10.44 -8.96 18.98
CA PRO A 62 10.25 -10.27 18.35
C PRO A 62 10.46 -11.38 19.39
N THR A 63 9.83 -12.54 19.14
CA THR A 63 10.07 -13.76 19.93
C THR A 63 11.21 -14.60 19.33
N GLY A 64 11.46 -14.43 18.03
CA GLY A 64 12.55 -15.05 17.28
C GLY A 64 12.78 -14.31 15.96
N GLY A 65 13.90 -14.60 15.31
CA GLY A 65 14.34 -13.91 14.12
C GLY A 65 14.88 -12.51 14.39
N ARG A 66 15.11 -11.74 13.33
CA ARG A 66 15.75 -10.43 13.38
C ARG A 66 15.06 -9.44 12.46
N ALA A 67 15.06 -8.17 12.84
CA ALA A 67 14.65 -7.04 11.98
C ALA A 67 15.69 -5.93 12.04
N THR A 68 16.04 -5.38 10.89
CA THR A 68 16.97 -4.25 10.77
C THR A 68 16.36 -3.13 9.95
N ILE A 69 16.78 -1.90 10.27
CA ILE A 69 16.41 -0.67 9.58
C ILE A 69 17.70 0.04 9.20
N PHE A 70 17.91 0.24 7.90
CA PHE A 70 19.18 0.75 7.34
C PHE A 70 20.42 0.00 7.89
N GLY A 71 20.28 -1.34 8.03
CA GLY A 71 21.34 -2.23 8.52
C GLY A 71 21.55 -2.22 10.04
N ARG A 72 20.81 -1.42 10.82
CA ARG A 72 20.86 -1.39 12.29
C ARG A 72 19.71 -2.22 12.87
N ASP A 73 19.91 -2.85 14.01
CA ASP A 73 18.84 -3.57 14.70
C ASP A 73 17.66 -2.66 15.01
N ALA A 74 16.43 -3.10 14.70
CA ALA A 74 15.22 -2.30 14.91
C ALA A 74 14.98 -1.96 16.39
N GLY A 75 15.56 -2.72 17.32
CA GLY A 75 15.56 -2.44 18.76
C GLY A 75 16.42 -1.23 19.15
N ASP A 76 17.39 -0.84 18.32
CA ASP A 76 18.24 0.31 18.55
C ASP A 76 17.46 1.63 18.38
N ALA A 77 17.63 2.58 19.29
CA ALA A 77 17.02 3.90 19.21
C ALA A 77 17.49 4.69 17.98
N GLU A 78 18.76 4.54 17.59
CA GLU A 78 19.33 5.21 16.43
C GLU A 78 18.76 4.70 15.11
N ALA A 79 18.36 3.42 15.05
CA ALA A 79 17.69 2.86 13.88
C ALA A 79 16.32 3.52 13.58
N ARG A 80 15.68 4.08 14.60
CA ARG A 80 14.35 4.71 14.49
C ARG A 80 14.38 6.20 14.16
N ARG A 81 15.53 6.88 14.34
CA ARG A 81 15.66 8.32 14.03
C ARG A 81 15.24 8.68 12.61
N PRO A 82 15.58 7.90 11.58
CA PRO A 82 15.19 8.21 10.20
C PRO A 82 13.73 7.83 9.85
N ILE A 83 12.92 7.37 10.82
CA ILE A 83 11.56 6.90 10.56
C ILE A 83 10.53 7.99 10.83
N GLY A 84 9.73 8.32 9.81
CA GLY A 84 8.44 8.97 9.97
C GLY A 84 7.32 7.92 10.07
N TYR A 85 6.40 8.07 11.00
CA TYR A 85 5.32 7.11 11.19
C TYR A 85 3.97 7.78 11.29
N LEU A 86 3.03 7.31 10.48
CA LEU A 86 1.61 7.65 10.54
C LEU A 86 0.83 6.39 10.94
N PRO A 87 0.32 6.28 12.18
CA PRO A 87 -0.53 5.16 12.60
C PRO A 87 -1.95 5.29 12.05
N GLU A 88 -2.63 4.15 11.84
CA GLU A 88 -4.04 4.09 11.41
C GLU A 88 -4.96 4.93 12.30
N ASN A 89 -4.87 4.75 13.61
CA ASN A 89 -5.73 5.39 14.60
C ASN A 89 -4.97 6.45 15.40
N HIS A 90 -4.46 7.48 14.72
CA HIS A 90 -3.81 8.60 15.41
C HIS A 90 -4.84 9.55 16.02
N ARG A 91 -4.53 10.05 17.22
CA ARG A 91 -5.35 11.02 17.92
C ARG A 91 -4.49 12.19 18.37
N PHE A 92 -4.91 13.38 18.01
CA PHE A 92 -4.26 14.61 18.45
C PHE A 92 -5.12 15.34 19.49
N PRO A 93 -4.51 16.08 20.41
CA PRO A 93 -5.25 16.92 21.33
C PRO A 93 -6.08 17.96 20.58
N THR A 94 -7.40 17.91 20.77
CA THR A 94 -8.37 18.72 20.01
C THR A 94 -8.24 20.22 20.26
N TYR A 95 -7.62 20.63 21.38
CA TYR A 95 -7.37 22.04 21.72
C TYR A 95 -6.18 22.63 20.99
N MET A 96 -5.25 21.82 20.45
CA MET A 96 -4.10 22.29 19.69
C MET A 96 -4.54 22.73 18.28
N THR A 97 -3.78 23.64 17.68
CA THR A 97 -3.87 23.97 16.26
C THR A 97 -2.92 23.07 15.44
N GLY A 98 -3.13 22.96 14.12
CA GLY A 98 -2.21 22.22 13.25
C GLY A 98 -0.76 22.71 13.40
N ARG A 99 -0.56 24.02 13.39
CA ARG A 99 0.75 24.66 13.58
C ARG A 99 1.38 24.33 14.95
N SER A 100 0.63 24.46 16.03
CA SER A 100 1.14 24.18 17.38
C SER A 100 1.48 22.71 17.56
N MET A 101 0.70 21.81 17.01
CA MET A 101 0.92 20.38 17.03
C MET A 101 2.20 19.99 16.25
N LEU A 102 2.38 20.50 15.03
CA LEU A 102 3.60 20.25 14.24
C LEU A 102 4.84 20.80 14.94
N ASN A 103 4.77 22.01 15.51
CA ASN A 103 5.87 22.57 16.31
C ASN A 103 6.21 21.69 17.52
N PHE A 104 5.21 21.16 18.21
CA PHE A 104 5.41 20.27 19.34
C PHE A 104 6.14 18.99 18.93
N TYR A 105 5.67 18.28 17.90
CA TYR A 105 6.31 17.05 17.43
C TYR A 105 7.70 17.32 16.83
N GLY A 106 7.91 18.42 16.12
CA GLY A 106 9.24 18.82 15.65
C GLY A 106 10.22 19.05 16.81
N SER A 107 9.74 19.64 17.91
CA SER A 107 10.56 19.80 19.13
C SER A 107 10.90 18.44 19.75
N LEU A 108 9.95 17.52 19.85
CA LEU A 108 10.20 16.15 20.34
C LEU A 108 11.22 15.40 19.47
N SER A 109 11.25 15.69 18.17
CA SER A 109 12.23 15.12 17.22
C SER A 109 13.60 15.82 17.28
N GLY A 110 13.81 16.77 18.21
CA GLY A 110 15.07 17.46 18.39
C GLY A 110 15.34 18.60 17.41
N MET A 111 14.34 19.04 16.64
CA MET A 111 14.48 20.15 15.69
C MET A 111 14.64 21.50 16.43
N SER A 112 15.54 22.35 15.93
CA SER A 112 15.69 23.73 16.42
C SER A 112 14.45 24.57 16.14
N ALA A 113 14.22 25.63 16.92
CA ALA A 113 13.08 26.53 16.71
C ALA A 113 13.07 27.19 15.31
N PRO A 114 14.21 27.69 14.77
CA PRO A 114 14.24 28.22 13.40
C PRO A 114 13.85 27.17 12.35
N ALA A 115 14.38 25.94 12.45
CA ALA A 115 14.06 24.86 11.52
C ALA A 115 12.56 24.49 11.54
N ARG A 116 11.91 24.53 12.71
CA ARG A 116 10.48 24.31 12.81
C ARG A 116 9.67 25.45 12.22
N GLN A 117 10.10 26.71 12.42
CA GLN A 117 9.43 27.88 11.84
C GLN A 117 9.39 27.87 10.32
N GLU A 118 10.42 27.36 9.68
CA GLU A 118 10.51 27.18 8.24
C GLU A 118 9.69 25.95 7.78
N ARG A 119 9.88 24.81 8.45
CA ARG A 119 9.31 23.53 8.02
C ARG A 119 7.79 23.42 8.19
N VAL A 120 7.23 24.03 9.26
CA VAL A 120 5.78 23.88 9.55
C VAL A 120 4.89 24.51 8.47
N PRO A 121 5.12 25.74 7.99
CA PRO A 121 4.34 26.30 6.89
C PRO A 121 4.46 25.48 5.59
N GLU A 122 5.67 25.02 5.27
CA GLU A 122 5.93 24.17 4.11
C GLU A 122 5.08 22.89 4.13
N LEU A 123 5.10 22.18 5.26
CA LEU A 123 4.35 20.93 5.40
C LEU A 123 2.84 21.16 5.40
N LEU A 124 2.35 22.21 6.07
CA LEU A 124 0.92 22.56 6.03
C LEU A 124 0.46 22.85 4.59
N ALA A 125 1.26 23.57 3.82
CA ALA A 125 0.99 23.83 2.40
C ALA A 125 1.03 22.52 1.59
N GLY A 126 2.08 21.70 1.79
CA GLY A 126 2.27 20.41 1.10
C GLY A 126 1.12 19.42 1.29
N VAL A 127 0.44 19.47 2.44
CA VAL A 127 -0.75 18.63 2.71
C VAL A 127 -2.08 19.37 2.46
N GLY A 128 -2.05 20.57 1.85
CA GLY A 128 -3.24 21.35 1.54
C GLY A 128 -4.00 21.90 2.76
N LEU A 129 -3.28 22.25 3.82
CA LEU A 129 -3.82 22.76 5.07
C LEU A 129 -3.23 24.13 5.48
N ALA A 130 -2.69 24.89 4.52
CA ALA A 130 -2.07 26.20 4.78
C ALA A 130 -3.00 27.15 5.55
N ASP A 131 -4.25 27.30 5.09
CA ASP A 131 -5.27 28.18 5.69
C ASP A 131 -5.85 27.63 7.01
N TRP A 132 -5.61 26.36 7.31
CA TRP A 132 -6.11 25.67 8.49
C TRP A 132 -5.08 25.58 9.63
N GLY A 133 -3.84 25.99 9.37
CA GLY A 133 -2.72 25.85 10.31
C GLY A 133 -3.01 26.39 11.72
N ASP A 134 -3.75 27.47 11.82
CA ASP A 134 -4.06 28.15 13.09
C ASP A 134 -5.47 27.81 13.64
N VAL A 135 -6.20 26.92 12.95
CA VAL A 135 -7.49 26.41 13.40
C VAL A 135 -7.27 25.20 14.34
N ARG A 136 -8.10 25.07 15.38
CA ARG A 136 -8.03 23.94 16.34
C ARG A 136 -8.34 22.61 15.65
N LEU A 137 -7.56 21.57 15.97
CA LEU A 137 -7.70 20.22 15.42
C LEU A 137 -9.08 19.60 15.70
N GLY A 138 -9.77 20.01 16.78
CA GLY A 138 -11.16 19.60 17.04
C GLY A 138 -12.18 20.06 15.98
N LYS A 139 -11.80 20.97 15.08
CA LYS A 139 -12.62 21.41 13.93
C LYS A 139 -12.24 20.75 12.61
N TYR A 140 -11.20 19.91 12.59
CA TYR A 140 -10.74 19.24 11.40
C TYR A 140 -11.65 18.06 11.06
N SER A 141 -11.90 17.85 9.77
CA SER A 141 -12.50 16.61 9.28
C SER A 141 -11.54 15.42 9.46
N LYS A 142 -12.05 14.19 9.36
CA LYS A 142 -11.20 12.99 9.40
C LYS A 142 -10.07 13.06 8.36
N GLY A 143 -10.37 13.45 7.12
CA GLY A 143 -9.37 13.61 6.07
C GLY A 143 -8.35 14.71 6.34
N MET A 144 -8.75 15.81 7.01
CA MET A 144 -7.81 16.85 7.44
C MET A 144 -6.90 16.36 8.58
N LEU A 145 -7.44 15.59 9.53
CA LEU A 145 -6.63 14.96 10.58
C LEU A 145 -5.62 13.98 10.00
N GLN A 146 -6.01 13.21 8.97
CA GLN A 146 -5.11 12.30 8.26
C GLN A 146 -3.97 13.06 7.58
N ARG A 147 -4.28 14.15 6.86
CA ARG A 147 -3.28 14.97 6.18
C ARG A 147 -2.33 15.67 7.15
N VAL A 148 -2.81 16.21 8.27
CA VAL A 148 -1.92 16.81 9.26
C VAL A 148 -1.09 15.75 10.01
N GLY A 149 -1.59 14.52 10.16
CA GLY A 149 -0.85 13.37 10.65
C GLY A 149 0.32 13.01 9.72
N LEU A 150 0.08 13.03 8.41
CA LEU A 150 1.14 12.84 7.41
C LEU A 150 2.20 13.96 7.51
N ALA A 151 1.78 15.22 7.65
CA ALA A 151 2.71 16.33 7.89
C ALA A 151 3.54 16.13 9.17
N GLN A 152 2.93 15.61 10.24
CA GLN A 152 3.64 15.28 11.48
C GLN A 152 4.71 14.19 11.26
N ALA A 153 4.39 13.13 10.51
CA ALA A 153 5.34 12.08 10.19
C ALA A 153 6.54 12.58 9.36
N LEU A 154 6.36 13.67 8.62
CA LEU A 154 7.37 14.30 7.76
C LEU A 154 8.20 15.40 8.43
N MET A 155 7.89 15.77 9.68
CA MET A 155 8.49 16.93 10.36
C MET A 155 10.02 16.93 10.35
N HIS A 156 10.64 15.79 10.65
CA HIS A 156 12.10 15.66 10.82
C HIS A 156 12.80 15.13 9.56
N SER A 157 12.16 15.26 8.38
CA SER A 157 12.69 14.82 7.08
C SER A 157 13.18 13.36 7.09
N PRO A 158 12.26 12.40 7.33
CA PRO A 158 12.62 11.00 7.45
C PRO A 158 13.14 10.42 6.14
N SER A 159 14.07 9.43 6.22
CA SER A 159 14.50 8.63 5.06
C SER A 159 13.63 7.37 4.86
N LEU A 160 12.85 6.99 5.87
CA LEU A 160 11.86 5.90 5.81
C LEU A 160 10.54 6.41 6.36
N LEU A 161 9.49 6.34 5.55
CA LEU A 161 8.14 6.71 5.93
C LEU A 161 7.28 5.44 6.04
N ILE A 162 6.81 5.12 7.24
CA ILE A 162 5.89 4.01 7.50
C ILE A 162 4.49 4.59 7.65
N LEU A 163 3.58 4.16 6.78
CA LEU A 163 2.21 4.65 6.71
C LEU A 163 1.22 3.50 6.95
N ASP A 164 0.39 3.65 7.95
CA ASP A 164 -0.68 2.70 8.28
C ASP A 164 -2.02 3.31 7.89
N GLU A 165 -2.62 2.85 6.78
CA GLU A 165 -3.88 3.32 6.20
C GLU A 165 -3.90 4.85 5.92
N PRO A 166 -2.94 5.43 5.16
CA PRO A 166 -2.79 6.89 5.04
C PRO A 166 -3.96 7.59 4.33
N THR A 167 -4.80 6.88 3.59
CA THR A 167 -5.93 7.42 2.83
C THR A 167 -7.28 7.10 3.45
N ASP A 168 -7.31 6.46 4.64
CA ASP A 168 -8.57 6.11 5.30
C ASP A 168 -9.35 7.37 5.72
N GLY A 169 -10.62 7.41 5.28
CA GLY A 169 -11.51 8.54 5.53
C GLY A 169 -11.16 9.84 4.81
N VAL A 170 -10.27 9.77 3.83
CA VAL A 170 -9.93 10.89 2.94
C VAL A 170 -10.79 10.82 1.68
N ASP A 171 -11.30 11.96 1.23
CA ASP A 171 -12.07 12.07 0.00
C ASP A 171 -11.21 11.77 -1.26
N PRO A 172 -11.82 11.51 -2.43
CA PRO A 172 -11.08 11.17 -3.64
C PRO A 172 -10.04 12.22 -4.04
N ILE A 173 -10.34 13.52 -3.89
CA ILE A 173 -9.42 14.60 -4.23
C ILE A 173 -8.23 14.60 -3.27
N GLY A 174 -8.48 14.44 -1.97
CA GLY A 174 -7.44 14.34 -0.96
C GLY A 174 -6.54 13.13 -1.15
N ARG A 175 -7.07 11.98 -1.61
CA ARG A 175 -6.27 10.80 -1.95
C ARG A 175 -5.31 11.07 -3.08
N ILE A 176 -5.75 11.79 -4.14
CA ILE A 176 -4.89 12.20 -5.26
C ILE A 176 -3.76 13.10 -4.75
N GLN A 177 -4.07 14.06 -3.87
CA GLN A 177 -3.08 14.97 -3.27
C GLN A 177 -2.06 14.23 -2.42
N ILE A 178 -2.49 13.33 -1.53
CA ILE A 178 -1.59 12.48 -0.73
C ILE A 178 -0.68 11.66 -1.63
N ARG A 179 -1.20 11.01 -2.66
CA ARG A 179 -0.43 10.21 -3.61
C ARG A 179 0.61 11.06 -4.35
N GLY A 180 0.23 12.26 -4.80
CA GLY A 180 1.16 13.21 -5.43
C GLY A 180 2.32 13.59 -4.49
N LEU A 181 2.02 13.87 -3.21
CA LEU A 181 3.02 14.17 -2.20
C LEU A 181 3.96 12.96 -1.97
N LEU A 182 3.41 11.76 -1.80
CA LEU A 182 4.20 10.54 -1.62
C LEU A 182 5.10 10.26 -2.83
N HIS A 183 4.61 10.48 -4.05
CA HIS A 183 5.42 10.32 -5.27
C HIS A 183 6.58 11.33 -5.32
N THR A 184 6.35 12.58 -4.91
CA THR A 184 7.41 13.57 -4.79
C THR A 184 8.49 13.14 -3.79
N LEU A 185 8.08 12.59 -2.64
CA LEU A 185 9.01 12.09 -1.62
C LEU A 185 9.82 10.88 -2.11
N GLU A 186 9.18 9.96 -2.86
CA GLU A 186 9.88 8.84 -3.51
C GLU A 186 10.96 9.34 -4.48
N GLN A 187 10.63 10.33 -5.32
CA GLN A 187 11.60 10.94 -6.24
C GLN A 187 12.77 11.61 -5.52
N GLN A 188 12.55 12.08 -4.29
CA GLN A 188 13.59 12.62 -3.41
C GLN A 188 14.41 11.51 -2.71
N GLY A 189 14.12 10.23 -2.96
CA GLY A 189 14.83 9.08 -2.39
C GLY A 189 14.31 8.61 -1.04
N VAL A 190 13.16 9.11 -0.57
CA VAL A 190 12.52 8.61 0.65
C VAL A 190 11.95 7.22 0.39
N THR A 191 12.27 6.26 1.25
CA THR A 191 11.65 4.93 1.23
C THR A 191 10.26 5.01 1.83
N ILE A 192 9.26 4.46 1.16
CA ILE A 192 7.88 4.47 1.65
C ILE A 192 7.38 3.05 1.86
N PHE A 193 7.02 2.74 3.10
CA PHE A 193 6.41 1.46 3.48
C PHE A 193 4.94 1.69 3.81
N LEU A 194 4.07 1.18 2.96
CA LEU A 194 2.62 1.37 3.03
C LEU A 194 1.95 0.10 3.53
N ASN A 195 1.26 0.16 4.68
CA ASN A 195 0.32 -0.85 5.11
C ASN A 195 -1.09 -0.37 4.76
N SER A 196 -1.78 -1.06 3.85
CA SER A 196 -3.15 -0.71 3.47
C SER A 196 -4.00 -1.93 3.15
N HIS A 197 -5.29 -1.84 3.40
CA HIS A 197 -6.30 -2.78 2.93
C HIS A 197 -6.92 -2.34 1.58
N LEU A 198 -6.65 -1.12 1.12
CA LEU A 198 -7.10 -0.59 -0.16
C LEU A 198 -6.13 -1.02 -1.26
N LEU A 199 -6.38 -2.21 -1.84
CA LEU A 199 -5.52 -2.83 -2.84
C LEU A 199 -5.31 -1.95 -4.07
N SER A 200 -6.33 -1.20 -4.50
CA SER A 200 -6.23 -0.24 -5.62
C SER A 200 -5.25 0.90 -5.35
N GLU A 201 -5.14 1.39 -4.11
CA GLU A 201 -4.15 2.43 -3.76
C GLU A 201 -2.73 1.86 -3.80
N VAL A 202 -2.54 0.62 -3.30
CA VAL A 202 -1.24 -0.06 -3.34
C VAL A 202 -0.83 -0.33 -4.79
N GLU A 203 -1.76 -0.79 -5.64
CA GLU A 203 -1.53 -1.04 -7.07
C GLU A 203 -1.08 0.23 -7.82
N LEU A 204 -1.69 1.37 -7.48
CA LEU A 204 -1.38 2.65 -8.13
C LEU A 204 -0.08 3.31 -7.64
N PHE A 205 0.38 2.99 -6.43
CA PHE A 205 1.48 3.71 -5.81
C PHE A 205 2.72 2.84 -5.55
N CYS A 206 2.55 1.58 -5.12
CA CYS A 206 3.67 0.75 -4.72
C CYS A 206 4.36 0.09 -5.92
N ARG A 207 5.69 0.04 -5.87
CA ARG A 207 6.50 -0.70 -6.84
C ARG A 207 6.53 -2.19 -6.51
N ASP A 208 6.75 -2.50 -5.24
CA ASP A 208 6.89 -3.86 -4.72
C ASP A 208 5.83 -4.10 -3.64
N VAL A 209 5.40 -5.34 -3.47
CA VAL A 209 4.35 -5.71 -2.52
C VAL A 209 4.62 -7.07 -1.92
N ALA A 210 4.23 -7.23 -0.64
CA ALA A 210 4.11 -8.54 -0.01
C ALA A 210 2.71 -8.74 0.57
N ILE A 211 2.15 -9.94 0.37
CA ILE A 211 0.90 -10.37 0.96
C ILE A 211 1.21 -11.28 2.15
N ILE A 212 0.78 -10.85 3.33
CA ILE A 212 0.87 -11.66 4.55
C ILE A 212 -0.47 -12.37 4.78
N HIS A 213 -0.40 -13.69 5.01
CA HIS A 213 -1.53 -14.49 5.44
C HIS A 213 -1.11 -15.38 6.64
N ARG A 214 -1.93 -15.40 7.70
CA ARG A 214 -1.67 -16.18 8.93
C ARG A 214 -0.24 -16.05 9.48
N GLY A 215 0.31 -14.85 9.45
CA GLY A 215 1.64 -14.55 9.99
C GLY A 215 2.81 -14.95 9.09
N ARG A 216 2.57 -15.38 7.85
CA ARG A 216 3.59 -15.76 6.86
C ARG A 216 3.48 -14.90 5.61
N VAL A 217 4.58 -14.76 4.88
CA VAL A 217 4.56 -14.17 3.53
C VAL A 217 3.99 -15.22 2.59
N ALA A 218 2.82 -14.93 2.03
CA ALA A 218 2.12 -15.80 1.08
C ALA A 218 2.56 -15.52 -0.36
N LEU A 219 2.84 -14.24 -0.68
CA LEU A 219 3.31 -13.79 -1.98
C LEU A 219 4.16 -12.53 -1.80
N GLU A 220 5.24 -12.39 -2.58
CA GLU A 220 6.05 -11.19 -2.67
C GLU A 220 6.47 -10.98 -4.12
N GLY A 221 6.50 -9.72 -4.59
CA GLY A 221 6.94 -9.39 -5.94
C GLY A 221 6.66 -7.96 -6.34
N LYS A 222 7.05 -7.62 -7.56
CA LYS A 222 6.72 -6.31 -8.13
C LYS A 222 5.24 -6.29 -8.51
N VAL A 223 4.54 -5.22 -8.15
CA VAL A 223 3.13 -5.02 -8.49
C VAL A 223 2.90 -5.23 -9.99
N LYS A 224 3.75 -4.62 -10.82
CA LYS A 224 3.69 -4.75 -12.28
C LYS A 224 3.75 -6.20 -12.77
N ASP A 225 4.60 -7.03 -12.15
CA ASP A 225 4.77 -8.42 -12.57
C ASP A 225 3.60 -9.29 -12.07
N LEU A 226 3.10 -9.02 -10.87
CA LEU A 226 1.98 -9.72 -10.27
C LEU A 226 0.63 -9.41 -10.95
N THR A 227 0.47 -8.18 -11.45
CA THR A 227 -0.73 -7.76 -12.19
C THR A 227 -0.62 -7.97 -13.69
N ALA A 228 0.57 -8.34 -14.18
CA ALA A 228 0.75 -8.73 -15.57
C ALA A 228 -0.01 -10.03 -15.86
N GLY A 229 -1.17 -9.91 -16.46
CA GLY A 229 -1.93 -11.06 -16.94
C GLY A 229 -1.22 -11.76 -18.11
N SER A 230 -1.39 -13.06 -18.22
CA SER A 230 -0.90 -13.83 -19.36
C SER A 230 -1.98 -13.89 -20.45
N GLY A 231 -1.70 -13.29 -21.60
CA GLY A 231 -2.57 -13.36 -22.77
C GLY A 231 -3.20 -12.03 -23.20
N TYR A 232 -4.29 -12.11 -23.93
CA TYR A 232 -4.98 -10.99 -24.55
C TYR A 232 -6.47 -11.06 -24.25
N ARG A 233 -7.04 -9.93 -23.85
CA ARG A 233 -8.46 -9.74 -23.58
C ARG A 233 -9.09 -9.07 -24.80
N VAL A 234 -10.16 -9.67 -25.28
CA VAL A 234 -11.05 -9.12 -26.33
C VAL A 234 -12.43 -8.98 -25.71
N GLU A 235 -13.02 -7.80 -25.82
CA GLU A 235 -14.36 -7.49 -25.32
C GLU A 235 -15.22 -7.03 -26.49
N ALA A 236 -16.40 -7.63 -26.64
CA ALA A 236 -17.32 -7.32 -27.72
C ALA A 236 -18.77 -7.35 -27.25
N ALA A 237 -19.59 -6.47 -27.83
CA ALA A 237 -21.03 -6.42 -27.65
C ALA A 237 -21.74 -7.18 -28.77
N SER A 238 -23.00 -7.57 -28.50
CA SER A 238 -23.91 -8.17 -29.51
C SER A 238 -23.33 -9.41 -30.21
N VAL A 239 -22.58 -10.24 -29.49
CA VAL A 239 -21.92 -11.42 -30.06
C VAL A 239 -22.95 -12.55 -30.24
N PRO A 240 -23.20 -13.03 -31.47
CA PRO A 240 -24.12 -14.16 -31.73
C PRO A 240 -23.63 -15.45 -31.04
N GLU A 241 -24.56 -16.28 -30.57
CA GLU A 241 -24.28 -17.51 -29.83
C GLU A 241 -23.30 -18.45 -30.56
N LYS A 242 -23.47 -18.64 -31.86
CA LYS A 242 -22.53 -19.43 -32.68
C LYS A 242 -21.10 -18.91 -32.69
N VAL A 243 -20.93 -17.59 -32.63
CA VAL A 243 -19.59 -16.94 -32.55
C VAL A 243 -19.03 -17.08 -31.15
N GLN A 244 -19.88 -16.93 -30.13
CA GLN A 244 -19.50 -17.17 -28.76
C GLN A 244 -18.95 -18.60 -28.58
N ASP A 245 -19.66 -19.62 -29.06
CA ASP A 245 -19.24 -21.02 -28.96
C ASP A 245 -17.90 -21.28 -29.66
N ALA A 246 -17.70 -20.70 -30.85
CA ALA A 246 -16.43 -20.82 -31.57
C ALA A 246 -15.25 -20.17 -30.83
N LEU A 247 -15.50 -19.02 -30.18
CA LEU A 247 -14.50 -18.33 -29.40
C LEU A 247 -14.27 -18.97 -28.02
N HIS A 248 -15.32 -19.54 -27.41
CA HIS A 248 -15.20 -20.29 -26.14
C HIS A 248 -14.29 -21.51 -26.29
N ALA A 249 -14.32 -22.19 -27.41
CA ALA A 249 -13.45 -23.34 -27.66
C ALA A 249 -11.94 -23.00 -27.67
N ARG A 250 -11.60 -21.73 -27.93
CA ARG A 250 -10.21 -21.23 -28.04
C ARG A 250 -9.79 -20.34 -26.85
N ALA A 251 -10.75 -19.70 -26.20
CA ALA A 251 -10.46 -18.83 -25.07
C ALA A 251 -10.11 -19.63 -23.81
N ARG A 252 -9.13 -19.15 -23.05
CA ARG A 252 -8.80 -19.71 -21.72
C ARG A 252 -9.87 -19.43 -20.69
N THR A 253 -10.49 -18.26 -20.78
CA THR A 253 -11.51 -17.79 -19.85
C THR A 253 -12.49 -16.92 -20.60
N THR A 254 -13.75 -17.03 -20.24
CA THR A 254 -14.84 -16.21 -20.78
C THR A 254 -15.64 -15.64 -19.63
N GLY A 255 -16.19 -14.44 -19.83
CA GLY A 255 -16.99 -13.75 -18.82
C GLY A 255 -18.00 -12.82 -19.47
N GLN A 256 -18.99 -12.39 -18.70
CA GLN A 256 -19.92 -11.34 -19.09
C GLN A 256 -19.71 -10.14 -18.18
N GLY A 257 -19.64 -8.95 -18.76
CA GLY A 257 -19.50 -7.70 -18.02
C GLY A 257 -20.21 -6.58 -18.75
N ASN A 258 -21.05 -5.81 -18.06
CA ASN A 258 -21.80 -4.66 -18.61
C ASN A 258 -22.59 -4.93 -19.91
N GLY A 259 -23.09 -6.16 -20.11
CA GLY A 259 -23.77 -6.57 -21.35
C GLY A 259 -22.84 -7.03 -22.48
N ASN A 260 -21.54 -6.98 -22.29
CA ASN A 260 -20.52 -7.43 -23.22
C ASN A 260 -20.01 -8.82 -22.88
N VAL A 261 -19.51 -9.52 -23.89
CA VAL A 261 -18.80 -10.80 -23.72
C VAL A 261 -17.31 -10.53 -23.74
N VAL A 262 -16.61 -11.10 -22.77
CA VAL A 262 -15.16 -10.98 -22.59
C VAL A 262 -14.51 -12.32 -22.86
N PHE A 263 -13.53 -12.33 -23.74
CA PHE A 263 -12.71 -13.50 -24.06
C PHE A 263 -11.26 -13.23 -23.69
N VAL A 264 -10.57 -14.19 -23.08
CA VAL A 264 -9.15 -14.11 -22.78
C VAL A 264 -8.43 -15.23 -23.53
N PHE A 265 -7.51 -14.85 -24.41
CA PHE A 265 -6.72 -15.75 -25.24
C PHE A 265 -5.28 -15.87 -24.71
N ALA A 266 -4.67 -17.04 -24.95
CA ALA A 266 -3.32 -17.33 -24.47
C ALA A 266 -2.23 -16.48 -25.14
N ASN A 267 -2.38 -16.23 -26.42
CA ASN A 267 -1.40 -15.57 -27.29
C ASN A 267 -2.06 -14.54 -28.19
N ARG A 268 -1.23 -13.78 -28.90
CA ARG A 268 -1.66 -12.70 -29.80
C ARG A 268 -2.35 -13.21 -31.06
N GLU A 269 -1.95 -14.38 -31.52
CA GLU A 269 -2.50 -14.97 -32.75
C GLU A 269 -3.96 -15.34 -32.57
N ASP A 270 -4.28 -16.09 -31.50
CA ASP A 270 -5.67 -16.43 -31.15
C ASP A 270 -6.56 -15.20 -30.94
N ALA A 271 -6.00 -14.14 -30.32
CA ALA A 271 -6.72 -12.90 -30.12
C ALA A 271 -7.00 -12.15 -31.44
N ASN A 272 -6.06 -12.16 -32.38
CA ASN A 272 -6.25 -11.57 -33.71
C ASN A 272 -7.30 -12.35 -34.52
N GLU A 273 -7.24 -13.69 -34.52
CA GLU A 273 -8.26 -14.52 -35.17
C GLU A 273 -9.66 -14.29 -34.59
N ALA A 274 -9.72 -14.11 -33.25
CA ALA A 274 -11.00 -13.77 -32.60
C ALA A 274 -11.53 -12.40 -33.04
N VAL A 275 -10.66 -11.40 -33.17
CA VAL A 275 -11.03 -10.07 -33.69
C VAL A 275 -11.55 -10.17 -35.14
N ASP A 276 -10.90 -10.98 -36.01
CA ASP A 276 -11.33 -11.15 -37.38
C ASP A 276 -12.66 -11.87 -37.47
N LEU A 277 -12.89 -12.88 -36.61
CA LEU A 277 -14.18 -13.58 -36.53
C LEU A 277 -15.31 -12.64 -36.06
N LEU A 278 -15.06 -11.82 -35.02
CA LEU A 278 -16.03 -10.85 -34.52
C LEU A 278 -16.36 -9.77 -35.57
N ARG A 279 -15.37 -9.28 -36.32
CA ARG A 279 -15.57 -8.34 -37.43
C ARG A 279 -16.41 -8.96 -38.55
N SER A 280 -16.11 -10.21 -38.91
CA SER A 280 -16.89 -10.93 -39.94
C SER A 280 -18.34 -11.14 -39.56
N ALA A 281 -18.61 -11.25 -38.26
CA ALA A 281 -19.94 -11.36 -37.71
C ALA A 281 -20.62 -10.01 -37.41
N HIS A 282 -20.01 -8.89 -37.81
CA HIS A 282 -20.49 -7.53 -37.55
C HIS A 282 -20.71 -7.20 -36.05
N CYS A 283 -19.95 -7.84 -35.15
CA CYS A 283 -20.00 -7.55 -33.74
C CYS A 283 -19.27 -6.21 -33.40
N GLU A 284 -19.76 -5.50 -32.39
CA GLU A 284 -19.11 -4.30 -31.88
C GLU A 284 -17.97 -4.68 -30.96
N ILE A 285 -16.73 -4.42 -31.37
CA ILE A 285 -15.53 -4.68 -30.56
C ILE A 285 -15.27 -3.45 -29.70
N GLU A 286 -15.44 -3.59 -28.39
CA GLU A 286 -15.26 -2.54 -27.42
C GLU A 286 -13.78 -2.34 -27.05
N SER A 287 -13.05 -3.43 -26.83
CA SER A 287 -11.64 -3.35 -26.49
C SER A 287 -10.84 -4.58 -26.89
N VAL A 288 -9.55 -4.35 -27.22
CA VAL A 288 -8.55 -5.39 -27.40
C VAL A 288 -7.30 -4.94 -26.63
N ALA A 289 -6.95 -5.67 -25.58
CA ALA A 289 -5.83 -5.31 -24.71
C ALA A 289 -5.06 -6.55 -24.24
N ARG A 290 -3.87 -6.33 -23.67
CA ARG A 290 -3.24 -7.40 -22.90
C ARG A 290 -4.12 -7.71 -21.69
N ALA A 291 -4.30 -8.99 -21.39
CA ALA A 291 -4.97 -9.38 -20.17
C ALA A 291 -4.16 -8.83 -18.97
N SER A 292 -4.84 -8.21 -18.05
CA SER A 292 -4.24 -7.76 -16.78
C SER A 292 -5.11 -8.25 -15.65
N SER A 293 -4.50 -8.67 -14.58
CA SER A 293 -5.19 -8.97 -13.33
C SER A 293 -5.06 -7.75 -12.42
N THR A 294 -6.06 -7.45 -11.63
CA THR A 294 -5.90 -6.46 -10.57
C THR A 294 -5.18 -7.09 -9.38
N LEU A 295 -4.53 -6.27 -8.57
CA LEU A 295 -3.93 -6.74 -7.32
C LEU A 295 -4.99 -7.38 -6.39
N GLU A 296 -6.25 -6.95 -6.50
CA GLU A 296 -7.37 -7.54 -5.79
C GLU A 296 -7.63 -8.99 -6.21
N GLN A 297 -7.62 -9.29 -7.52
CA GLN A 297 -7.78 -10.65 -8.03
C GLN A 297 -6.62 -11.54 -7.57
N VAL A 298 -5.39 -11.04 -7.61
CA VAL A 298 -4.21 -11.74 -7.10
C VAL A 298 -4.34 -12.02 -5.61
N PHE A 299 -4.75 -11.03 -4.83
CA PHE A 299 -4.94 -11.14 -3.39
C PHE A 299 -5.99 -12.21 -3.02
N VAL A 300 -7.17 -12.15 -3.66
CA VAL A 300 -8.25 -13.12 -3.43
C VAL A 300 -7.75 -14.54 -3.71
N LYS A 301 -7.06 -14.75 -4.83
CA LYS A 301 -6.48 -16.05 -5.19
C LYS A 301 -5.52 -16.57 -4.12
N VAL A 302 -4.56 -15.75 -3.69
CA VAL A 302 -3.55 -16.12 -2.69
C VAL A 302 -4.17 -16.44 -1.32
N VAL A 303 -5.20 -15.71 -0.91
CA VAL A 303 -5.84 -15.90 0.42
C VAL A 303 -6.80 -17.10 0.43
N HIS A 304 -7.43 -17.43 -0.70
CA HIS A 304 -8.37 -18.57 -0.79
C HIS A 304 -7.68 -19.92 -1.07
N GLU A 305 -6.51 -19.93 -1.71
CA GLU A 305 -5.77 -21.14 -2.05
C GLU A 305 -4.88 -21.68 -0.89
N GLN A 306 -4.80 -20.94 0.25
CA GLN A 306 -4.06 -21.28 1.48
C GLN A 306 -4.98 -21.39 2.71
#